data_51df3fca3a54416369b2cc29b45e24f6
#
_entry.id   51df3fca3a54416369b2cc29b45e24f6
#
_cell.length_a   1.000
_cell.length_b   1.000
_cell.length_c   1.000
_cell.angle_alpha   90.00
_cell.angle_beta   90.00
_cell.angle_gamma   90.00
#
_symmetry.space_group_name_H-M   'P 1'
#
loop_
_entity.id
_entity.type
_entity.pdbx_description
1 polymer ?
#
loop_
_entity_poly.entity_id
_entity_poly.type
_entity_poly.pdbx_seq_one_letter_code
_entity_poly.pdbx_strand_id
1 'polypeptide(L)'
;GMYLSFNNINIKNDLFKQLRCVAPKFIKNIYDDVKTGKMYEISINTLQEQEPIIENNIILGDKLDPLGIPLTKIFWKKISSEKKSARIILEEIAKLLINEEIGRLAVEDYLYNENTNYEVVSGNHQMGGTRMGLSVKDSVVDKDLKVHDIENLYIAGSSVFRTSGHCHPTFTIVQLSIRLAEHIISIKT
;
A
#
# COMPACT_ATOMS: atom_id res chain seq x y z
N GLY A 1 14.75 -2.29 3.67
CA GLY A 1 14.57 -2.43 5.12
C GLY A 1 15.18 -1.24 5.85
N MET A 2 14.70 -0.99 7.01
CA MET A 2 15.09 0.15 7.83
C MET A 2 15.38 -0.36 9.24
N TYR A 3 16.46 0.09 9.86
CA TYR A 3 16.90 -0.41 11.16
C TYR A 3 16.77 0.66 12.24
N LEU A 4 16.18 0.32 13.37
CA LEU A 4 16.12 1.13 14.57
C LEU A 4 17.14 0.60 15.60
N SER A 5 18.05 1.44 16.02
CA SER A 5 18.99 1.13 17.09
C SER A 5 18.58 1.90 18.35
N PHE A 6 18.35 1.18 19.45
CA PHE A 6 17.95 1.74 20.74
C PHE A 6 19.14 1.76 21.71
N ASN A 7 19.53 2.94 22.17
CA ASN A 7 20.54 3.11 23.23
C ASN A 7 19.88 3.74 24.46
N ASN A 8 19.95 3.06 25.61
CA ASN A 8 19.55 3.54 26.96
C ASN A 8 18.26 4.39 26.98
N ILE A 9 17.11 3.73 26.96
CA ILE A 9 15.82 4.42 26.88
C ILE A 9 15.27 4.73 28.27
N ASN A 10 15.04 6.02 28.54
CA ASN A 10 14.21 6.45 29.67
C ASN A 10 12.76 6.54 29.18
N ILE A 11 12.01 5.44 29.37
CA ILE A 11 10.68 5.29 28.79
C ILE A 11 9.65 6.01 29.66
N LYS A 12 9.45 7.30 29.42
CA LYS A 12 8.38 8.07 30.08
C LYS A 12 7.20 8.45 29.17
N ASN A 13 7.09 7.93 27.95
CA ASN A 13 6.36 8.65 26.91
C ASN A 13 5.13 7.97 26.31
N ASP A 14 4.18 8.81 25.87
CA ASP A 14 2.90 8.47 25.27
C ASP A 14 3.01 7.66 23.95
N LEU A 15 4.14 7.75 23.23
CA LEU A 15 4.39 6.97 22.03
C LEU A 15 4.40 5.46 22.34
N PHE A 16 5.09 5.03 23.41
CA PHE A 16 5.06 3.63 23.82
C PHE A 16 3.69 3.16 24.25
N LYS A 17 2.89 4.04 24.86
CA LYS A 17 1.49 3.73 25.16
C LYS A 17 0.66 3.54 23.89
N GLN A 18 0.83 4.38 22.89
CA GLN A 18 0.13 4.27 21.61
C GLN A 18 0.56 3.02 20.82
N LEU A 19 1.86 2.74 20.73
CA LEU A 19 2.38 1.54 20.10
C LEU A 19 1.93 0.26 20.83
N ARG A 20 1.74 0.31 22.15
CA ARG A 20 1.22 -0.81 22.95
C ARG A 20 -0.23 -1.17 22.58
N CYS A 21 -1.02 -0.23 22.09
CA CYS A 21 -2.37 -0.50 21.61
C CYS A 21 -2.37 -1.26 20.28
N VAL A 22 -1.34 -1.03 19.43
CA VAL A 22 -1.25 -1.64 18.10
C VAL A 22 -0.59 -3.04 18.14
N ALA A 23 0.42 -3.22 19.00
CA ALA A 23 1.17 -4.48 19.10
C ALA A 23 1.60 -4.80 20.56
N PRO A 24 0.65 -5.12 21.46
CA PRO A 24 0.90 -5.14 22.90
C PRO A 24 1.96 -6.16 23.37
N LYS A 25 2.02 -7.34 22.77
CA LYS A 25 3.01 -8.38 23.14
C LYS A 25 4.42 -8.02 22.66
N PHE A 26 4.52 -7.51 21.45
CA PHE A 26 5.79 -7.12 20.85
C PHE A 26 6.42 -5.94 21.59
N ILE A 27 5.64 -4.90 21.86
CA ILE A 27 6.08 -3.72 22.60
C ILE A 27 6.43 -4.04 24.06
N LYS A 28 5.70 -4.95 24.70
CA LYS A 28 6.06 -5.41 26.07
C LYS A 28 7.43 -6.09 26.09
N ASN A 29 7.71 -6.96 25.13
CA ASN A 29 8.99 -7.65 25.05
C ASN A 29 10.15 -6.66 24.83
N ILE A 30 9.98 -5.69 23.92
CA ILE A 30 10.95 -4.61 23.70
C ILE A 30 11.15 -3.80 25.00
N TYR A 31 10.07 -3.44 25.69
CA TYR A 31 10.12 -2.69 26.94
C TYR A 31 10.91 -3.42 28.02
N ASP A 32 10.62 -4.70 28.21
CA ASP A 32 11.26 -5.53 29.24
C ASP A 32 12.77 -5.70 28.93
N ASP A 33 13.12 -5.82 27.68
CA ASP A 33 14.49 -6.03 27.22
C ASP A 33 15.33 -4.73 27.18
N VAL A 34 14.72 -3.61 26.82
CA VAL A 34 15.36 -2.28 26.94
C VAL A 34 15.67 -1.95 28.40
N LYS A 35 14.76 -2.33 29.30
CA LYS A 35 14.96 -2.17 30.76
C LYS A 35 16.14 -2.99 31.28
N THR A 36 16.52 -4.05 30.58
CA THR A 36 17.68 -4.89 30.89
C THR A 36 18.99 -4.44 30.18
N GLY A 37 18.96 -3.34 29.46
CA GLY A 37 20.13 -2.77 28.74
C GLY A 37 20.54 -3.51 27.48
N LYS A 38 19.66 -4.37 26.93
CA LYS A 38 19.91 -5.01 25.63
C LYS A 38 19.63 -4.04 24.47
N MET A 39 20.53 -3.99 23.51
CA MET A 39 20.30 -3.28 22.25
C MET A 39 19.42 -4.10 21.32
N TYR A 40 18.46 -3.46 20.69
CA TYR A 40 17.60 -4.06 19.67
C TYR A 40 17.77 -3.35 18.35
N GLU A 41 17.76 -4.15 17.30
CA GLU A 41 17.62 -3.72 15.93
C GLU A 41 16.23 -4.09 15.46
N ILE A 42 15.46 -3.11 14.97
CA ILE A 42 14.10 -3.29 14.50
C ILE A 42 14.03 -2.81 13.07
N SER A 43 13.54 -3.67 12.19
CA SER A 43 13.26 -3.31 10.82
C SER A 43 11.87 -2.67 10.71
N ILE A 44 11.79 -1.48 10.13
CA ILE A 44 10.53 -0.83 9.79
C ILE A 44 10.27 -1.00 8.30
N ASN A 45 9.18 -1.67 7.97
CA ASN A 45 8.69 -1.79 6.61
C ASN A 45 7.56 -0.78 6.39
N THR A 46 7.64 -0.01 5.32
CA THR A 46 6.58 0.93 4.93
C THR A 46 5.73 0.34 3.83
N LEU A 47 4.42 0.39 4.00
CA LEU A 47 3.45 0.09 2.96
C LEU A 47 2.98 1.42 2.38
N GLN A 48 3.20 1.62 1.09
CA GLN A 48 2.88 2.87 0.41
C GLN A 48 1.93 2.65 -0.74
N GLU A 49 1.06 3.62 -0.95
CA GLU A 49 0.29 3.72 -2.18
C GLU A 49 1.21 4.06 -3.34
N GLN A 50 1.00 3.40 -4.47
CA GLN A 50 1.63 3.76 -5.73
C GLN A 50 0.79 4.83 -6.43
N GLU A 51 1.42 5.93 -6.85
CA GLU A 51 0.74 6.96 -7.62
C GLU A 51 0.23 6.38 -8.97
N PRO A 52 -1.06 6.54 -9.30
CA PRO A 52 -1.60 6.04 -10.55
C PRO A 52 -1.10 6.90 -11.72
N ILE A 53 -0.22 6.33 -12.53
CA ILE A 53 0.28 6.95 -13.77
C ILE A 53 -0.23 6.19 -14.99
N ILE A 54 -0.42 6.89 -16.10
CA ILE A 54 -1.01 6.32 -17.31
C ILE A 54 -0.11 5.24 -17.96
N GLU A 55 1.18 5.31 -17.73
CA GLU A 55 2.17 4.34 -18.21
C GLU A 55 2.05 2.99 -17.50
N ASN A 56 1.51 2.98 -16.29
CA ASN A 56 1.21 1.74 -15.56
C ASN A 56 -0.13 1.20 -16.02
N ASN A 57 -0.09 0.30 -17.00
CA ASN A 57 -1.30 -0.21 -17.63
C ASN A 57 -1.18 -1.69 -18.00
N ILE A 58 -2.32 -2.26 -18.33
CA ILE A 58 -2.45 -3.64 -18.77
C ILE A 58 -3.08 -3.60 -20.16
N ILE A 59 -2.42 -4.23 -21.13
CA ILE A 59 -2.93 -4.35 -22.49
C ILE A 59 -2.93 -5.81 -22.96
N LEU A 60 -3.64 -6.08 -24.04
CA LEU A 60 -3.53 -7.35 -24.75
C LEU A 60 -2.22 -7.39 -25.53
N GLY A 61 -1.51 -8.49 -25.40
CA GLY A 61 -0.27 -8.72 -26.13
C GLY A 61 -0.51 -9.38 -27.51
N ASP A 62 0.55 -9.42 -28.32
CA ASP A 62 0.49 -10.01 -29.66
C ASP A 62 0.56 -11.54 -29.66
N LYS A 63 1.00 -12.14 -28.56
CA LYS A 63 1.10 -13.59 -28.42
C LYS A 63 -0.21 -14.15 -27.89
N LEU A 64 -0.60 -15.30 -28.40
CA LEU A 64 -1.79 -16.04 -27.95
C LEU A 64 -1.39 -17.17 -27.02
N ASP A 65 -2.29 -17.54 -26.13
CA ASP A 65 -2.22 -18.77 -25.35
C ASP A 65 -2.64 -19.99 -26.19
N PRO A 66 -2.58 -21.22 -25.64
CA PRO A 66 -3.03 -22.44 -26.36
C PRO A 66 -4.52 -22.44 -26.75
N LEU A 67 -5.35 -21.58 -26.17
CA LEU A 67 -6.76 -21.42 -26.48
C LEU A 67 -7.03 -20.32 -27.50
N GLY A 68 -5.99 -19.64 -28.01
CA GLY A 68 -6.10 -18.53 -28.94
C GLY A 68 -6.45 -17.19 -28.28
N ILE A 69 -6.31 -17.07 -26.97
CA ILE A 69 -6.60 -15.83 -26.22
C ILE A 69 -5.30 -15.00 -26.13
N PRO A 70 -5.35 -13.69 -26.42
CA PRO A 70 -4.18 -12.81 -26.28
C PRO A 70 -3.62 -12.83 -24.86
N LEU A 71 -2.32 -13.04 -24.73
CA LEU A 71 -1.63 -12.97 -23.44
C LEU A 71 -1.63 -11.52 -22.94
N THR A 72 -1.82 -11.36 -21.64
CA THR A 72 -1.77 -10.06 -20.98
C THR A 72 -0.34 -9.52 -20.96
N LYS A 73 -0.18 -8.25 -21.32
CA LYS A 73 1.08 -7.51 -21.22
C LYS A 73 0.93 -6.40 -20.18
N ILE A 74 1.79 -6.44 -19.17
CA ILE A 74 1.77 -5.49 -18.05
C ILE A 74 2.93 -4.52 -18.20
N PHE A 75 2.63 -3.24 -18.19
CA PHE A 75 3.61 -2.16 -18.08
C PHE A 75 3.58 -1.63 -16.66
N TRP A 76 4.73 -1.65 -16.01
CA TRP A 76 4.85 -1.15 -14.65
C TRP A 76 6.16 -0.40 -14.47
N LYS A 77 6.05 0.86 -14.05
CA LYS A 77 7.15 1.77 -13.83
C LYS A 77 7.05 2.36 -12.43
N LYS A 78 8.15 2.37 -11.71
CA LYS A 78 8.31 3.08 -10.45
C LYS A 78 8.60 4.55 -10.72
N ILE A 79 8.12 5.43 -9.87
CA ILE A 79 8.34 6.88 -9.98
C ILE A 79 9.05 7.43 -8.74
N SER A 80 9.70 8.59 -8.90
CA SER A 80 10.51 9.21 -7.84
C SER A 80 9.68 9.73 -6.68
N SER A 81 8.40 10.04 -6.87
CA SER A 81 7.51 10.51 -5.81
C SER A 81 7.36 9.49 -4.67
N GLU A 82 7.41 8.19 -4.96
CA GLU A 82 7.36 7.12 -3.96
C GLU A 82 8.55 7.20 -3.00
N LYS A 83 9.78 7.35 -3.54
CA LYS A 83 10.98 7.53 -2.72
C LYS A 83 10.92 8.82 -1.89
N LYS A 84 10.43 9.91 -2.49
CA LYS A 84 10.29 11.20 -1.81
C LYS A 84 9.33 11.08 -0.62
N SER A 85 8.19 10.46 -0.81
CA SER A 85 7.20 10.22 0.25
C SER A 85 7.79 9.37 1.38
N ALA A 86 8.50 8.28 1.03
CA ALA A 86 9.20 7.45 2.00
C ALA A 86 10.19 8.28 2.82
N ARG A 87 11.06 9.07 2.18
CA ARG A 87 12.04 9.92 2.88
C ARG A 87 11.38 10.85 3.88
N ILE A 88 10.33 11.57 3.48
CA ILE A 88 9.63 12.52 4.36
C ILE A 88 9.11 11.79 5.62
N ILE A 89 8.44 10.66 5.46
CA ILE A 89 7.92 9.88 6.58
C ILE A 89 9.07 9.43 7.50
N LEU A 90 10.17 8.95 6.93
CA LEU A 90 11.32 8.45 7.67
C LEU A 90 12.06 9.54 8.42
N GLU A 91 12.20 10.72 7.82
CA GLU A 91 12.80 11.90 8.47
C GLU A 91 11.96 12.35 9.68
N GLU A 92 10.64 12.33 9.57
CA GLU A 92 9.78 12.64 10.72
C GLU A 92 9.86 11.57 11.82
N ILE A 93 9.90 10.29 11.45
CA ILE A 93 10.13 9.21 12.42
C ILE A 93 11.50 9.37 13.10
N ALA A 94 12.55 9.69 12.33
CA ALA A 94 13.89 9.88 12.88
C ALA A 94 13.93 11.05 13.89
N LYS A 95 13.31 12.19 13.56
CA LYS A 95 13.18 13.34 14.48
C LYS A 95 12.44 12.93 15.76
N LEU A 96 11.33 12.21 15.63
CA LEU A 96 10.57 11.73 16.78
C LEU A 96 11.41 10.83 17.69
N LEU A 97 12.12 9.86 17.12
CA LEU A 97 12.95 8.92 17.88
C LEU A 97 14.09 9.62 18.63
N ILE A 98 14.69 10.65 18.01
CA ILE A 98 15.77 11.45 18.63
C ILE A 98 15.19 12.31 19.75
N ASN A 99 14.09 13.02 19.50
CA ASN A 99 13.48 13.93 20.48
C ASN A 99 12.96 13.20 21.73
N GLU A 100 12.49 11.97 21.53
CA GLU A 100 12.00 11.12 22.62
C GLU A 100 13.11 10.26 23.26
N GLU A 101 14.36 10.45 22.83
CA GLU A 101 15.53 9.68 23.30
C GLU A 101 15.37 8.15 23.19
N ILE A 102 14.54 7.70 22.21
CA ILE A 102 14.24 6.27 22.01
C ILE A 102 15.33 5.57 21.21
N GLY A 103 15.92 6.26 20.23
CA GLY A 103 16.92 5.64 19.37
C GLY A 103 17.27 6.46 18.14
N ARG A 104 17.90 5.80 17.17
CA ARG A 104 18.30 6.40 15.90
C ARG A 104 17.75 5.57 14.75
N LEU A 105 17.37 6.25 13.67
CA LEU A 105 16.94 5.63 12.44
C LEU A 105 18.10 5.58 11.45
N ALA A 106 18.44 4.38 10.98
CA ALA A 106 19.29 4.20 9.80
C ALA A 106 18.36 4.05 8.57
N VAL A 107 18.59 4.85 7.56
CA VAL A 107 17.82 4.83 6.32
C VAL A 107 18.66 4.22 5.23
N GLU A 108 18.09 3.31 4.47
CA GLU A 108 18.75 2.63 3.35
C GLU A 108 19.18 3.62 2.26
N ASP A 109 20.39 3.47 1.74
CA ASP A 109 21.01 4.37 0.75
C ASP A 109 20.18 4.56 -0.52
N TYR A 110 19.43 3.54 -0.94
CA TYR A 110 18.60 3.62 -2.15
C TYR A 110 17.51 4.70 -2.07
N LEU A 111 17.11 5.10 -0.87
CA LEU A 111 16.11 6.16 -0.69
C LEU A 111 16.67 7.56 -0.99
N TYR A 112 17.98 7.75 -0.85
CA TYR A 112 18.67 9.01 -1.17
C TYR A 112 19.26 9.03 -2.58
N ASN A 113 19.52 7.85 -3.16
CA ASN A 113 20.07 7.74 -4.50
C ASN A 113 18.96 7.49 -5.52
N GLU A 114 18.64 8.49 -6.32
CA GLU A 114 17.56 8.42 -7.32
C GLU A 114 17.82 7.39 -8.44
N ASN A 115 19.09 7.10 -8.72
CA ASN A 115 19.50 6.16 -9.74
C ASN A 115 19.49 4.70 -9.29
N THR A 116 19.32 4.45 -8.01
CA THR A 116 19.31 3.09 -7.47
C THR A 116 17.91 2.49 -7.53
N ASN A 117 17.78 1.37 -8.22
CA ASN A 117 16.56 0.56 -8.12
C ASN A 117 16.42 0.01 -6.69
N TYR A 118 15.20 0.07 -6.17
CA TYR A 118 14.86 -0.56 -4.91
C TYR A 118 13.96 -1.77 -5.15
N GLU A 119 14.17 -2.80 -4.37
CA GLU A 119 13.27 -3.94 -4.40
C GLU A 119 11.95 -3.55 -3.71
N VAL A 120 10.87 -3.79 -4.41
CA VAL A 120 9.53 -3.70 -3.84
C VAL A 120 9.12 -5.10 -3.44
N VAL A 121 8.95 -5.31 -2.16
CA VAL A 121 8.23 -6.48 -1.70
C VAL A 121 6.76 -6.22 -2.00
N SER A 122 6.22 -6.91 -2.97
CA SER A 122 4.81 -6.76 -3.36
C SER A 122 3.91 -7.07 -2.17
N GLY A 123 2.99 -6.15 -1.86
CA GLY A 123 1.91 -6.40 -0.90
C GLY A 123 0.80 -7.32 -1.45
N ASN A 124 0.93 -7.80 -2.70
CA ASN A 124 -0.08 -8.60 -3.41
C ASN A 124 -1.47 -7.92 -3.49
N HIS A 125 -1.49 -6.58 -3.44
CA HIS A 125 -2.69 -5.77 -3.46
C HIS A 125 -2.75 -4.92 -4.73
N GLN A 126 -2.77 -5.57 -5.89
CA GLN A 126 -2.92 -4.87 -7.18
C GLN A 126 -4.33 -4.27 -7.26
N MET A 127 -4.40 -2.98 -7.65
CA MET A 127 -5.64 -2.22 -7.70
C MET A 127 -5.68 -1.30 -8.92
N GLY A 128 -6.86 -0.81 -9.29
CA GLY A 128 -7.03 0.28 -10.25
C GLY A 128 -6.99 -0.09 -11.73
N GLY A 129 -6.78 -1.35 -12.10
CA GLY A 129 -6.75 -1.77 -13.52
C GLY A 129 -8.06 -1.53 -14.28
N THR A 130 -9.20 -1.50 -13.55
CA THR A 130 -10.54 -1.18 -14.07
C THR A 130 -11.22 -0.11 -13.23
N ARG A 131 -10.49 0.96 -12.95
CA ARG A 131 -10.88 1.99 -11.98
C ARG A 131 -12.26 2.59 -12.24
N MET A 132 -12.97 2.89 -11.14
CA MET A 132 -14.27 3.54 -11.13
C MET A 132 -14.16 5.03 -11.44
N GLY A 133 -15.15 5.58 -12.14
CA GLY A 133 -15.26 7.02 -12.38
C GLY A 133 -16.51 7.43 -13.11
N LEU A 134 -16.64 8.72 -13.38
CA LEU A 134 -17.82 9.30 -14.00
C LEU A 134 -17.76 9.30 -15.53
N SER A 135 -16.60 9.07 -16.11
CA SER A 135 -16.40 9.21 -17.55
C SER A 135 -15.55 8.07 -18.12
N VAL A 136 -15.94 7.58 -19.28
CA VAL A 136 -15.17 6.59 -20.06
C VAL A 136 -13.75 7.08 -20.40
N LYS A 137 -13.49 8.38 -20.36
CA LYS A 137 -12.18 8.96 -20.66
C LYS A 137 -11.13 8.67 -19.57
N ASP A 138 -11.55 8.49 -18.32
CA ASP A 138 -10.67 8.33 -17.18
C ASP A 138 -10.99 7.13 -16.28
N SER A 139 -11.97 6.32 -16.70
CA SER A 139 -12.45 5.17 -15.93
C SER A 139 -12.95 4.03 -16.82
N VAL A 140 -13.05 2.85 -16.24
CA VAL A 140 -13.55 1.64 -16.93
C VAL A 140 -14.97 1.31 -16.47
N VAL A 141 -15.27 1.53 -15.19
CA VAL A 141 -16.60 1.29 -14.62
C VAL A 141 -17.17 2.57 -14.01
N ASP A 142 -18.49 2.65 -13.98
CA ASP A 142 -19.24 3.71 -13.30
C ASP A 142 -19.34 3.48 -11.77
N LYS A 143 -20.10 4.36 -11.08
CA LYS A 143 -20.35 4.26 -9.63
C LYS A 143 -21.03 2.96 -9.21
N ASP A 144 -21.78 2.30 -10.09
CA ASP A 144 -22.50 1.07 -9.85
C ASP A 144 -21.69 -0.17 -10.31
N LEU A 145 -20.41 0.03 -10.60
CA LEU A 145 -19.45 -1.00 -11.05
C LEU A 145 -19.77 -1.59 -12.43
N LYS A 146 -20.63 -0.94 -13.20
CA LYS A 146 -20.95 -1.29 -14.57
C LYS A 146 -19.88 -0.77 -15.51
N VAL A 147 -19.43 -1.60 -16.45
CA VAL A 147 -18.49 -1.17 -17.49
C VAL A 147 -19.18 -0.15 -18.41
N HIS A 148 -18.50 0.99 -18.66
CA HIS A 148 -19.03 2.00 -19.56
C HIS A 148 -19.33 1.39 -20.94
N ASP A 149 -20.40 1.83 -21.56
CA ASP A 149 -20.85 1.42 -22.90
C ASP A 149 -21.17 -0.08 -23.08
N ILE A 150 -21.22 -0.87 -21.99
CA ILE A 150 -21.60 -2.28 -22.02
C ILE A 150 -22.76 -2.52 -21.04
N GLU A 151 -23.87 -2.98 -21.55
CA GLU A 151 -25.13 -3.04 -20.75
C GLU A 151 -25.13 -4.10 -19.64
N ASN A 152 -24.45 -5.22 -19.83
CA ASN A 152 -24.56 -6.40 -18.96
C ASN A 152 -23.25 -6.85 -18.35
N LEU A 153 -22.22 -5.98 -18.30
CA LEU A 153 -20.92 -6.28 -17.74
C LEU A 153 -20.63 -5.43 -16.50
N TYR A 154 -20.35 -6.08 -15.39
CA TYR A 154 -20.00 -5.48 -14.11
C TYR A 154 -18.69 -6.05 -13.60
N ILE A 155 -17.93 -5.26 -12.83
CA ILE A 155 -16.65 -5.68 -12.28
C ILE A 155 -16.69 -5.55 -10.77
N ALA A 156 -16.45 -6.66 -10.04
CA ALA A 156 -16.25 -6.70 -8.62
C ALA A 156 -14.76 -6.94 -8.30
N GLY A 157 -14.25 -6.36 -7.22
CA GLY A 157 -12.87 -6.57 -6.78
C GLY A 157 -12.09 -5.27 -6.62
N SER A 158 -10.82 -5.38 -6.27
CA SER A 158 -9.94 -4.21 -6.03
C SER A 158 -9.55 -3.46 -7.30
N SER A 159 -9.70 -4.06 -8.47
CA SER A 159 -9.38 -3.40 -9.74
C SER A 159 -10.20 -2.14 -10.00
N VAL A 160 -11.36 -1.99 -9.36
CA VAL A 160 -12.23 -0.80 -9.50
C VAL A 160 -11.80 0.38 -8.62
N PHE A 161 -10.84 0.21 -7.73
CA PHE A 161 -10.39 1.29 -6.86
C PHE A 161 -9.62 2.35 -7.65
N ARG A 162 -9.88 3.63 -7.36
CA ARG A 162 -9.12 4.75 -7.94
C ARG A 162 -7.77 4.94 -7.27
N THR A 163 -7.73 4.69 -5.96
CA THR A 163 -6.56 4.82 -5.09
C THR A 163 -6.47 3.60 -4.20
N SER A 164 -5.27 3.19 -3.86
CA SER A 164 -5.06 1.99 -3.04
C SER A 164 -5.06 2.29 -1.54
N GLY A 165 -4.54 3.45 -1.15
CA GLY A 165 -4.31 3.75 0.26
C GLY A 165 -3.28 2.81 0.90
N HIS A 166 -3.21 2.80 2.22
CA HIS A 166 -2.27 1.98 3.01
C HIS A 166 -2.92 0.74 3.65
N CYS A 167 -4.26 0.64 3.61
CA CYS A 167 -5.01 -0.42 4.26
C CYS A 167 -5.25 -1.62 3.34
N HIS A 168 -5.43 -2.80 3.95
CA HIS A 168 -5.83 -3.98 3.20
C HIS A 168 -7.21 -3.79 2.55
N PRO A 169 -7.39 -4.11 1.26
CA PRO A 169 -8.58 -3.75 0.48
C PRO A 169 -9.80 -4.64 0.74
N THR A 170 -9.64 -5.78 1.41
CA THR A 170 -10.65 -6.85 1.50
C THR A 170 -12.00 -6.36 2.01
N PHE A 171 -12.03 -5.55 3.07
CA PHE A 171 -13.28 -5.03 3.62
C PHE A 171 -14.06 -4.21 2.58
N THR A 172 -13.39 -3.29 1.91
CA THR A 172 -14.01 -2.44 0.87
C THR A 172 -14.45 -3.26 -0.34
N ILE A 173 -13.68 -4.28 -0.75
CA ILE A 173 -14.09 -5.21 -1.82
C ILE A 173 -15.41 -5.88 -1.48
N VAL A 174 -15.54 -6.40 -0.25
CA VAL A 174 -16.78 -7.07 0.21
C VAL A 174 -17.96 -6.10 0.19
N GLN A 175 -17.79 -4.88 0.72
CA GLN A 175 -18.84 -3.85 0.72
C GLN A 175 -19.29 -3.47 -0.70
N LEU A 176 -18.35 -3.27 -1.61
CA LEU A 176 -18.66 -2.97 -3.00
C LEU A 176 -19.37 -4.13 -3.71
N SER A 177 -18.98 -5.36 -3.40
CA SER A 177 -19.62 -6.56 -3.99
C SER A 177 -21.05 -6.74 -3.51
N ILE A 178 -21.33 -6.50 -2.22
CA ILE A 178 -22.70 -6.51 -1.67
C ILE A 178 -23.54 -5.43 -2.33
N ARG A 179 -23.05 -4.19 -2.40
CA ARG A 179 -23.73 -3.08 -3.07
C ARG A 179 -24.04 -3.39 -4.52
N LEU A 180 -23.09 -4.02 -5.25
CA LEU A 180 -23.32 -4.44 -6.63
C LEU A 180 -24.42 -5.50 -6.73
N ALA A 181 -24.44 -6.48 -5.84
CA ALA A 181 -25.49 -7.51 -5.84
C ALA A 181 -26.87 -6.89 -5.60
N GLU A 182 -27.00 -5.98 -4.63
CA GLU A 182 -28.24 -5.24 -4.36
C GLU A 182 -28.69 -4.41 -5.57
N HIS A 183 -27.74 -3.73 -6.23
CA HIS A 183 -28.02 -2.97 -7.44
C HIS A 183 -28.54 -3.87 -8.57
N ILE A 184 -27.89 -5.01 -8.84
CA ILE A 184 -28.32 -5.93 -9.89
C ILE A 184 -29.72 -6.50 -9.61
N ILE A 185 -30.03 -6.78 -8.36
CA ILE A 185 -31.38 -7.24 -7.96
C ILE A 185 -32.41 -6.13 -8.26
N SER A 186 -32.12 -4.88 -7.89
CA SER A 186 -33.06 -3.75 -8.05
C SER A 186 -33.36 -3.40 -9.48
N ILE A 187 -32.50 -3.67 -10.46
CA ILE A 187 -32.74 -3.39 -11.87
C ILE A 187 -33.48 -4.55 -12.60
N LYS A 188 -33.61 -5.72 -11.94
CA LYS A 188 -34.35 -6.88 -12.50
C LYS A 188 -35.77 -6.97 -11.99
N THR A 189 -36.11 -6.17 -10.99
CA THR A 189 -37.48 -6.02 -10.47
C THR A 189 -38.19 -4.86 -11.13
#